data_d8151b9486cb06f3fdc95d1756de8178
#
_entry.id   d8151b9486cb06f3fdc95d1756de8178
#
_cell.length_a   1.000
_cell.length_b   1.000
_cell.length_c   1.000
_cell.angle_alpha   90.00
_cell.angle_beta   90.00
_cell.angle_gamma   90.00
#
_symmetry.space_group_name_H-M   'P 1'
#
loop_
_entity.id
_entity.type
_entity.pdbx_description
1 polymer ?
#
loop_
_entity_poly.entity_id
_entity_poly.type
_entity_poly.pdbx_seq_one_letter_code
_entity_poly.pdbx_strand_id
1 'polypeptide(L)'
;SSAEYQQQYQTVYDALSRLDSAYVTLATKVNNAVKLSIEKYVTSFNKTHKKATDTSRKGRISVSSEKSFQRNYPYGAFAAAVLGFTDADGIGTYGLEKSYQSTLAGVDGRTITQRNAVGNAIADANATTFAAKDGSNLVLSLDVNVQEIAERYLNEAIAANTVENRGCAIVMDVKTGAILAMASKPDFDPNDPLNFTANEAYLNELVHAEPELYGIYKKDADGNYITDELGNKILDEEADYSGYYRDILWKNKTI
;
A
#
# COMPACT_ATOMS: atom_id res chain seq x y z
N SER A 1 -20.23 3.00 11.24
CA SER A 1 -21.71 3.10 11.09
C SER A 1 -22.32 1.70 11.04
N SER A 2 -23.66 1.60 11.19
CA SER A 2 -24.38 0.31 11.07
C SER A 2 -24.20 -0.32 9.68
N ALA A 3 -24.08 0.49 8.64
CA ALA A 3 -23.85 0.03 7.26
C ALA A 3 -22.47 -0.57 7.06
N GLU A 4 -21.42 0.05 7.59
CA GLU A 4 -20.05 -0.51 7.56
C GLU A 4 -19.96 -1.85 8.29
N TYR A 5 -20.63 -1.96 9.44
CA TYR A 5 -20.66 -3.22 10.18
C TYR A 5 -21.33 -4.33 9.36
N GLN A 6 -22.46 -4.04 8.70
CA GLN A 6 -23.17 -5.00 7.85
C GLN A 6 -22.31 -5.41 6.64
N GLN A 7 -21.62 -4.48 6.02
CA GLN A 7 -20.72 -4.77 4.90
C GLN A 7 -19.54 -5.65 5.33
N GLN A 8 -18.91 -5.35 6.44
CA GLN A 8 -17.81 -6.17 6.99
C GLN A 8 -18.29 -7.56 7.40
N TYR A 9 -19.47 -7.64 8.04
CA TYR A 9 -20.09 -8.92 8.39
C TYR A 9 -20.33 -9.78 7.15
N GLN A 10 -20.91 -9.21 6.10
CA GLN A 10 -21.19 -9.93 4.86
C GLN A 10 -19.89 -10.43 4.20
N THR A 11 -18.87 -9.59 4.15
CA THR A 11 -17.54 -9.96 3.60
C THR A 11 -16.95 -11.17 4.34
N VAL A 12 -17.00 -11.16 5.67
CA VAL A 12 -16.49 -12.27 6.50
C VAL A 12 -17.36 -13.52 6.32
N TYR A 13 -18.67 -13.36 6.26
CA TYR A 13 -19.60 -14.47 6.07
C TYR A 13 -19.39 -15.16 4.71
N ASP A 14 -19.25 -14.39 3.64
CA ASP A 14 -19.03 -14.92 2.29
C ASP A 14 -17.67 -15.62 2.20
N ALA A 15 -16.65 -15.06 2.85
CA ALA A 15 -15.32 -15.65 2.93
C ALA A 15 -15.35 -17.01 3.65
N LEU A 16 -16.03 -17.10 4.78
CA LEU A 16 -16.18 -18.34 5.56
C LEU A 16 -17.09 -19.37 4.91
N SER A 17 -17.96 -18.96 3.99
CA SER A 17 -18.87 -19.84 3.25
C SER A 17 -18.18 -20.59 2.09
N ARG A 18 -16.93 -20.30 1.79
CA ARG A 18 -16.13 -21.00 0.77
C ARG A 18 -15.66 -22.35 1.28
N LEU A 19 -16.40 -23.41 0.94
CA LEU A 19 -16.14 -24.78 1.42
C LEU A 19 -14.98 -25.48 0.71
N ASP A 20 -14.50 -24.93 -0.37
CA ASP A 20 -13.41 -25.42 -1.22
C ASP A 20 -12.03 -24.91 -0.78
N SER A 21 -11.98 -23.98 0.16
CA SER A 21 -10.75 -23.38 0.65
C SER A 21 -10.30 -23.96 1.98
N ALA A 22 -9.03 -24.34 2.09
CA ALA A 22 -8.46 -24.86 3.32
C ALA A 22 -8.31 -23.78 4.41
N TYR A 23 -8.19 -22.52 4.02
CA TYR A 23 -8.16 -21.34 4.89
C TYR A 23 -8.66 -20.10 4.15
N VAL A 24 -9.10 -19.12 4.90
CA VAL A 24 -9.59 -17.85 4.36
C VAL A 24 -8.97 -16.71 5.14
N THR A 25 -8.41 -15.73 4.45
CA THR A 25 -7.91 -14.49 5.07
C THR A 25 -9.09 -13.62 5.46
N LEU A 26 -9.25 -13.38 6.76
CA LEU A 26 -10.35 -12.58 7.31
C LEU A 26 -10.03 -11.08 7.34
N ALA A 27 -8.79 -10.74 7.67
CA ALA A 27 -8.33 -9.36 7.71
C ALA A 27 -6.79 -9.31 7.62
N THR A 28 -6.29 -8.22 7.08
CA THR A 28 -4.86 -7.87 7.05
C THR A 28 -4.63 -6.61 7.89
N LYS A 29 -3.38 -6.33 8.24
CA LYS A 29 -2.98 -5.11 9.00
C LYS A 29 -3.69 -4.96 10.36
N VAL A 30 -4.01 -6.07 11.01
CA VAL A 30 -4.72 -6.09 12.30
C VAL A 30 -3.72 -5.83 13.43
N ASN A 31 -4.02 -4.87 14.31
CA ASN A 31 -3.16 -4.61 15.46
C ASN A 31 -3.23 -5.76 16.49
N ASN A 32 -2.20 -5.84 17.34
CA ASN A 32 -2.07 -6.94 18.31
C ASN A 32 -3.21 -7.00 19.34
N ALA A 33 -3.83 -5.87 19.67
CA ALA A 33 -4.94 -5.84 20.63
C ALA A 33 -6.20 -6.49 20.04
N VAL A 34 -6.50 -6.21 18.78
CA VAL A 34 -7.62 -6.84 18.05
C VAL A 34 -7.37 -8.33 17.86
N LYS A 35 -6.14 -8.72 17.48
CA LYS A 35 -5.73 -10.14 17.41
C LYS A 35 -6.03 -10.88 18.72
N LEU A 36 -5.55 -10.35 19.85
CA LEU A 36 -5.77 -10.97 21.17
C LEU A 36 -7.26 -11.07 21.54
N SER A 37 -8.06 -10.10 21.13
CA SER A 37 -9.51 -10.12 21.35
C SER A 37 -10.19 -11.23 20.54
N ILE A 38 -9.79 -11.41 19.29
CA ILE A 38 -10.29 -12.49 18.42
C ILE A 38 -9.89 -13.86 18.99
N GLU A 39 -8.63 -14.03 19.38
CA GLU A 39 -8.15 -15.30 19.97
C GLU A 39 -8.90 -15.65 21.26
N LYS A 40 -9.17 -14.68 22.12
CA LYS A 40 -9.99 -14.87 23.33
C LYS A 40 -11.43 -15.26 22.99
N TYR A 41 -12.04 -14.57 22.02
CA TYR A 41 -13.39 -14.90 21.57
C TYR A 41 -13.47 -16.33 21.02
N VAL A 42 -12.58 -16.70 20.12
CA VAL A 42 -12.53 -18.05 19.51
C VAL A 42 -12.33 -19.14 20.58
N THR A 43 -11.45 -18.88 21.55
CA THR A 43 -11.21 -19.79 22.67
C THR A 43 -12.48 -19.99 23.51
N SER A 44 -13.16 -18.90 23.86
CA SER A 44 -14.42 -18.92 24.59
C SER A 44 -15.52 -19.64 23.81
N PHE A 45 -15.69 -19.31 22.53
CA PHE A 45 -16.66 -19.95 21.64
C PHE A 45 -16.45 -21.46 21.57
N ASN A 46 -15.23 -21.90 21.31
CA ASN A 46 -14.89 -23.34 21.24
C ASN A 46 -15.13 -24.06 22.57
N LYS A 47 -14.97 -23.37 23.69
CA LYS A 47 -15.22 -23.93 25.03
C LYS A 47 -16.72 -24.12 25.29
N THR A 48 -17.56 -23.15 24.91
CA THR A 48 -19.00 -23.19 25.13
C THR A 48 -19.73 -24.15 24.17
N HIS A 49 -19.21 -24.31 22.95
CA HIS A 49 -19.82 -25.15 21.91
C HIS A 49 -19.22 -26.56 21.83
N LYS A 50 -18.34 -26.92 22.77
CA LYS A 50 -17.79 -28.26 22.87
C LYS A 50 -18.84 -29.20 23.47
N LYS A 51 -19.45 -30.06 22.65
CA LYS A 51 -20.22 -31.20 23.17
C LYS A 51 -19.25 -32.18 23.85
N ALA A 52 -19.60 -32.64 25.04
CA ALA A 52 -18.74 -33.51 25.88
C ALA A 52 -18.34 -34.82 25.20
N THR A 53 -19.06 -35.26 24.17
CA THR A 53 -18.87 -36.54 23.46
C THR A 53 -18.34 -36.38 22.04
N ASP A 54 -18.11 -35.14 21.55
CA ASP A 54 -17.67 -34.92 20.18
C ASP A 54 -16.15 -34.84 20.08
N THR A 55 -15.53 -35.94 19.64
CA THR A 55 -14.11 -36.03 19.31
C THR A 55 -13.81 -35.53 17.90
N SER A 56 -14.85 -35.23 17.08
CA SER A 56 -14.68 -34.71 15.75
C SER A 56 -14.27 -33.21 15.81
N ARG A 57 -13.45 -32.78 14.85
CA ARG A 57 -13.10 -31.36 14.69
C ARG A 57 -14.23 -30.51 14.10
N LYS A 58 -15.38 -31.13 13.80
CA LYS A 58 -16.58 -30.44 13.25
C LYS A 58 -17.13 -29.45 14.28
N GLY A 59 -17.32 -28.21 13.86
CA GLY A 59 -17.86 -27.13 14.69
C GLY A 59 -16.82 -26.35 15.52
N ARG A 60 -15.50 -26.62 15.38
CA ARG A 60 -14.46 -25.80 15.99
C ARG A 60 -13.98 -24.75 15.01
N ILE A 61 -13.89 -23.52 15.50
CA ILE A 61 -13.26 -22.43 14.77
C ILE A 61 -11.75 -22.43 15.14
N SER A 62 -10.90 -22.35 14.13
CA SER A 62 -9.47 -22.13 14.30
C SER A 62 -9.10 -20.83 13.60
N VAL A 63 -8.47 -19.93 14.32
CA VAL A 63 -7.92 -18.68 13.78
C VAL A 63 -6.43 -18.71 14.02
N SER A 64 -5.67 -18.52 12.96
CA SER A 64 -4.23 -18.34 13.01
C SER A 64 -3.91 -16.90 12.64
N SER A 65 -2.82 -16.37 13.17
CA SER A 65 -2.32 -15.05 12.83
C SER A 65 -0.86 -15.15 12.44
N GLU A 66 -0.51 -14.53 11.37
CA GLU A 66 0.86 -14.35 10.91
C GLU A 66 1.34 -12.94 11.23
N LYS A 67 2.58 -12.81 11.71
CA LYS A 67 3.18 -11.50 11.93
C LYS A 67 3.70 -10.98 10.60
N SER A 68 3.29 -9.78 10.25
CA SER A 68 3.87 -9.01 9.16
C SER A 68 4.44 -7.71 9.69
N PHE A 69 5.48 -7.22 9.06
CA PHE A 69 6.02 -5.89 9.32
C PHE A 69 5.43 -4.94 8.28
N GLN A 70 5.03 -3.77 8.74
CA GLN A 70 4.55 -2.71 7.87
C GLN A 70 5.44 -1.49 8.04
N ARG A 71 5.86 -0.91 6.94
CA ARG A 71 6.52 0.39 6.94
C ARG A 71 5.53 1.45 7.42
N ASN A 72 5.96 2.32 8.32
CA ASN A 72 5.15 3.41 8.84
C ASN A 72 5.84 4.74 8.55
N TYR A 73 5.08 5.69 8.00
CA TYR A 73 5.54 7.04 7.68
C TYR A 73 4.87 8.02 8.65
N PRO A 74 5.51 8.33 9.80
CA PRO A 74 4.86 9.05 10.89
C PRO A 74 4.47 10.48 10.56
N TYR A 75 5.06 11.06 9.50
CA TYR A 75 4.76 12.42 9.06
C TYR A 75 3.77 12.48 7.86
N GLY A 76 3.12 11.36 7.53
CA GLY A 76 2.14 11.30 6.43
C GLY A 76 2.73 11.73 5.10
N ALA A 77 2.11 12.68 4.42
CA ALA A 77 2.50 13.15 3.09
C ALA A 77 3.84 13.91 3.02
N PHE A 78 4.50 14.16 4.15
CA PHE A 78 5.77 14.88 4.22
C PHE A 78 6.86 14.19 3.40
N ALA A 79 7.46 14.92 2.47
CA ALA A 79 8.48 14.45 1.53
C ALA A 79 8.09 13.15 0.77
N ALA A 80 6.80 12.87 0.61
CA ALA A 80 6.27 11.62 0.09
C ALA A 80 6.87 11.22 -1.27
N ALA A 81 6.97 12.17 -2.21
CA ALA A 81 7.51 11.92 -3.55
C ALA A 81 9.01 11.56 -3.52
N VAL A 82 9.74 11.98 -2.48
CA VAL A 82 11.16 11.65 -2.28
C VAL A 82 11.30 10.31 -1.57
N LEU A 83 10.63 10.17 -0.43
CA LEU A 83 10.69 8.94 0.37
C LEU A 83 10.13 7.75 -0.40
N GLY A 84 9.01 7.94 -1.08
CA GLY A 84 8.28 6.85 -1.70
C GLY A 84 7.55 6.01 -0.66
N PHE A 85 7.23 4.79 -1.02
CA PHE A 85 6.55 3.84 -0.14
C PHE A 85 6.89 2.40 -0.51
N THR A 86 6.53 1.47 0.39
CA THR A 86 6.65 0.03 0.20
C THR A 86 5.27 -0.58 -0.05
N ASP A 87 5.24 -1.70 -0.74
CA ASP A 87 4.05 -2.54 -0.85
C ASP A 87 3.75 -3.30 0.46
N ALA A 88 2.74 -4.18 0.42
CA ALA A 88 2.33 -5.00 1.56
C ALA A 88 3.40 -6.00 2.01
N ASP A 89 4.32 -6.37 1.12
CA ASP A 89 5.41 -7.31 1.37
C ASP A 89 6.69 -6.60 1.83
N GLY A 90 6.65 -5.27 1.97
CA GLY A 90 7.78 -4.45 2.40
C GLY A 90 8.78 -4.15 1.27
N ILE A 91 8.39 -4.36 0.01
CA ILE A 91 9.21 -4.07 -1.16
C ILE A 91 9.01 -2.62 -1.57
N GLY A 92 10.09 -1.86 -1.68
CA GLY A 92 10.06 -0.46 -2.11
C GLY A 92 9.53 -0.31 -3.53
N THR A 93 8.44 0.44 -3.68
CA THR A 93 7.74 0.63 -4.96
C THR A 93 8.16 1.91 -5.65
N TYR A 94 8.35 2.98 -4.89
CA TYR A 94 8.76 4.29 -5.39
C TYR A 94 9.79 4.97 -4.47
N GLY A 95 10.40 6.05 -4.99
CA GLY A 95 11.30 6.94 -4.25
C GLY A 95 12.53 6.25 -3.69
N LEU A 96 13.01 6.73 -2.56
CA LEU A 96 14.17 6.19 -1.86
C LEU A 96 13.95 4.77 -1.36
N GLU A 97 12.73 4.40 -0.98
CA GLU A 97 12.40 3.03 -0.59
C GLU A 97 12.72 2.05 -1.71
N LYS A 98 12.39 2.38 -2.96
CA LYS A 98 12.74 1.57 -4.13
C LYS A 98 14.23 1.60 -4.45
N SER A 99 14.81 2.80 -4.50
CA SER A 99 16.20 2.99 -4.92
C SER A 99 17.19 2.34 -3.98
N TYR A 100 16.88 2.30 -2.69
CA TYR A 100 17.70 1.72 -1.63
C TYR A 100 17.14 0.45 -1.03
N GLN A 101 16.23 -0.24 -1.75
CA GLN A 101 15.63 -1.49 -1.29
C GLN A 101 16.67 -2.50 -0.78
N SER A 102 17.75 -2.71 -1.51
CA SER A 102 18.79 -3.67 -1.13
C SER A 102 19.53 -3.29 0.16
N THR A 103 19.51 -2.02 0.55
CA THR A 103 20.14 -1.49 1.77
C THR A 103 19.17 -1.50 2.93
N LEU A 104 17.91 -1.14 2.68
CA LEU A 104 16.87 -1.00 3.68
C LEU A 104 16.23 -2.33 4.07
N ALA A 105 16.05 -3.23 3.10
CA ALA A 105 15.53 -4.56 3.35
C ALA A 105 16.56 -5.43 4.03
N GLY A 106 16.44 -6.04 5.07
CA GLY A 106 17.38 -7.02 5.63
C GLY A 106 17.45 -8.31 4.81
N VAL A 107 17.90 -9.35 5.42
CA VAL A 107 17.89 -10.71 4.88
C VAL A 107 17.08 -11.58 5.81
N ASP A 108 16.05 -12.22 5.27
CA ASP A 108 15.21 -13.12 6.05
C ASP A 108 16.00 -14.31 6.59
N GLY A 109 15.74 -14.64 7.83
CA GLY A 109 16.25 -15.87 8.43
C GLY A 109 15.62 -17.08 7.75
N ARG A 110 16.41 -18.14 7.62
CA ARG A 110 15.91 -19.40 7.04
C ARG A 110 16.43 -20.61 7.83
N THR A 111 15.57 -21.60 7.97
CA THR A 111 15.94 -22.89 8.55
C THR A 111 15.84 -23.97 7.47
N ILE A 112 16.94 -24.64 7.20
CA ILE A 112 16.99 -25.76 6.27
C ILE A 112 16.85 -27.05 7.11
N THR A 113 15.75 -27.79 6.87
CA THR A 113 15.51 -29.08 7.52
C THR A 113 15.32 -30.18 6.48
N GLN A 114 15.75 -31.38 6.80
CA GLN A 114 15.41 -32.55 5.99
C GLN A 114 13.97 -33.00 6.28
N ARG A 115 13.27 -33.36 5.22
CA ARG A 115 11.90 -33.91 5.31
C ARG A 115 11.88 -35.35 4.83
N ASN A 116 11.04 -36.16 5.45
CA ASN A 116 10.79 -37.54 4.97
C ASN A 116 9.92 -37.55 3.71
N ALA A 117 9.75 -38.71 3.09
CA ALA A 117 8.95 -38.86 1.85
C ALA A 117 7.48 -38.43 2.00
N VAL A 118 6.96 -38.28 3.21
CA VAL A 118 5.59 -37.84 3.54
C VAL A 118 5.55 -36.33 3.84
N GLY A 119 6.70 -35.63 3.77
CA GLY A 119 6.78 -34.19 3.98
C GLY A 119 6.96 -33.72 5.43
N ASN A 120 7.03 -34.62 6.40
CA ASN A 120 7.27 -34.29 7.79
C ASN A 120 8.75 -34.01 8.07
N ALA A 121 9.04 -33.01 8.89
CA ALA A 121 10.40 -32.74 9.34
C ALA A 121 10.93 -33.93 10.14
N ILE A 122 12.15 -34.34 9.84
CA ILE A 122 12.82 -35.40 10.59
C ILE A 122 13.42 -34.77 11.84
N ALA A 123 12.99 -35.21 13.01
CA ALA A 123 13.29 -34.59 14.31
C ALA A 123 14.79 -34.51 14.66
N ASP A 124 15.62 -35.39 14.09
CA ASP A 124 17.07 -35.45 14.35
C ASP A 124 17.94 -35.05 13.16
N ALA A 125 17.35 -34.55 12.08
CA ALA A 125 18.15 -34.07 10.98
C ALA A 125 18.83 -32.75 11.39
N ASN A 126 20.11 -32.60 11.05
CA ASN A 126 20.92 -31.39 11.25
C ASN A 126 20.22 -30.18 10.64
N ALA A 127 19.32 -29.54 11.41
CA ALA A 127 18.69 -28.32 10.99
C ALA A 127 19.72 -27.19 11.02
N THR A 128 20.03 -26.60 9.88
CA THR A 128 20.88 -25.42 9.78
C THR A 128 20.00 -24.19 9.78
N THR A 129 20.12 -23.38 10.83
CA THR A 129 19.38 -22.11 10.94
C THR A 129 20.31 -20.95 10.62
N PHE A 130 19.93 -20.15 9.66
CA PHE A 130 20.54 -18.85 9.36
C PHE A 130 19.68 -17.77 10.01
N ALA A 131 20.29 -16.97 10.89
CA ALA A 131 19.57 -15.88 11.54
C ALA A 131 19.19 -14.80 10.54
N ALA A 132 18.06 -14.12 10.78
CA ALA A 132 17.71 -12.92 10.04
C ALA A 132 18.76 -11.83 10.28
N LYS A 133 18.98 -10.99 9.28
CA LYS A 133 19.87 -9.83 9.36
C LYS A 133 19.08 -8.59 9.04
N ASP A 134 19.02 -7.64 9.98
CA ASP A 134 18.33 -6.38 9.81
C ASP A 134 18.92 -5.55 8.66
N GLY A 135 18.08 -4.77 7.99
CA GLY A 135 18.52 -3.78 7.01
C GLY A 135 19.26 -2.61 7.66
N SER A 136 19.87 -1.80 6.83
CA SER A 136 20.60 -0.61 7.27
C SER A 136 19.71 0.62 7.30
N ASN A 137 20.05 1.60 8.13
CA ASN A 137 19.39 2.89 8.14
C ASN A 137 19.93 3.79 7.02
N LEU A 138 19.06 4.59 6.43
CA LEU A 138 19.40 5.62 5.47
C LEU A 138 19.30 7.00 6.15
N VAL A 139 20.40 7.75 6.19
CA VAL A 139 20.43 9.12 6.71
C VAL A 139 20.42 10.07 5.54
N LEU A 140 19.43 10.96 5.48
CA LEU A 140 19.23 11.91 4.41
C LEU A 140 19.81 13.29 4.79
N SER A 141 20.15 14.08 3.79
CA SER A 141 20.52 15.50 3.96
C SER A 141 19.29 16.41 4.11
N LEU A 142 18.07 15.88 3.92
CA LEU A 142 16.84 16.64 4.09
C LEU A 142 16.72 17.13 5.53
N ASP A 143 16.49 18.43 5.68
CA ASP A 143 16.18 19.07 6.97
C ASP A 143 14.66 19.16 7.12
N VAL A 144 14.15 18.62 8.23
CA VAL A 144 12.69 18.53 8.48
C VAL A 144 12.06 19.93 8.50
N ASN A 145 12.73 20.92 9.10
CA ASN A 145 12.16 22.27 9.19
C ASN A 145 12.18 22.98 7.83
N VAL A 146 13.26 22.82 7.06
CA VAL A 146 13.37 23.42 5.73
C VAL A 146 12.37 22.78 4.78
N GLN A 147 12.19 21.47 4.86
CA GLN A 147 11.20 20.74 4.05
C GLN A 147 9.77 21.19 4.39
N GLU A 148 9.41 21.30 5.67
CA GLU A 148 8.09 21.77 6.10
C GLU A 148 7.79 23.18 5.59
N ILE A 149 8.77 24.08 5.71
CA ILE A 149 8.64 25.45 5.20
C ILE A 149 8.46 25.44 3.68
N ALA A 150 9.24 24.65 2.95
CA ALA A 150 9.16 24.55 1.50
C ALA A 150 7.78 24.02 1.05
N GLU A 151 7.28 22.96 1.68
CA GLU A 151 5.96 22.40 1.36
C GLU A 151 4.82 23.36 1.65
N ARG A 152 4.87 24.03 2.81
CA ARG A 152 3.85 25.00 3.20
C ARG A 152 3.78 26.17 2.20
N TYR A 153 4.91 26.81 1.90
CA TYR A 153 4.92 27.94 0.98
C TYR A 153 4.64 27.53 -0.46
N LEU A 154 5.00 26.30 -0.85
CA LEU A 154 4.64 25.76 -2.16
C LEU A 154 3.10 25.61 -2.27
N ASN A 155 2.44 25.08 -1.25
CA ASN A 155 0.97 24.99 -1.20
C ASN A 155 0.31 26.38 -1.27
N GLU A 156 0.81 27.34 -0.48
CA GLU A 156 0.31 28.72 -0.50
C GLU A 156 0.48 29.37 -1.88
N ALA A 157 1.63 29.17 -2.53
CA ALA A 157 1.92 29.71 -3.86
C ALA A 157 1.02 29.10 -4.94
N ILE A 158 0.79 27.78 -4.90
CA ILE A 158 -0.11 27.08 -5.82
C ILE A 158 -1.54 27.63 -5.68
N ALA A 159 -2.04 27.75 -4.44
CA ALA A 159 -3.38 28.27 -4.19
C ALA A 159 -3.54 29.74 -4.60
N ALA A 160 -2.53 30.59 -4.33
CA ALA A 160 -2.59 32.00 -4.63
C ALA A 160 -2.51 32.33 -6.14
N ASN A 161 -1.86 31.47 -6.91
CA ASN A 161 -1.61 31.72 -8.34
C ASN A 161 -2.44 30.82 -9.28
N THR A 162 -3.39 30.07 -8.73
CA THR A 162 -4.26 29.17 -9.51
C THR A 162 -3.43 28.28 -10.45
N VAL A 163 -2.43 27.59 -9.88
CA VAL A 163 -1.53 26.73 -10.66
C VAL A 163 -2.31 25.49 -11.10
N GLU A 164 -2.54 25.38 -12.40
CA GLU A 164 -3.40 24.36 -12.99
C GLU A 164 -2.75 22.98 -13.00
N ASN A 165 -1.42 22.88 -12.97
CA ASN A 165 -0.76 21.59 -13.19
C ASN A 165 -0.01 21.11 -11.94
N ARG A 166 1.19 21.56 -11.71
CA ARG A 166 2.06 21.03 -10.64
C ARG A 166 2.99 22.11 -10.12
N GLY A 167 3.39 21.96 -8.86
CA GLY A 167 4.43 22.79 -8.26
C GLY A 167 5.55 21.94 -7.69
N CYS A 168 6.78 22.41 -7.81
CA CYS A 168 7.92 21.82 -7.12
C CYS A 168 8.86 22.90 -6.57
N ALA A 169 9.56 22.57 -5.48
CA ALA A 169 10.57 23.42 -4.88
C ALA A 169 11.76 22.57 -4.41
N ILE A 170 12.98 23.05 -4.70
CA ILE A 170 14.21 22.42 -4.23
C ILE A 170 15.02 23.47 -3.47
N VAL A 171 15.47 23.12 -2.28
CA VAL A 171 16.39 23.94 -1.48
C VAL A 171 17.71 23.18 -1.33
N MET A 172 18.79 23.81 -1.76
CA MET A 172 20.13 23.23 -1.75
C MET A 172 21.11 24.14 -1.03
N ASP A 173 21.96 23.56 -0.21
CA ASP A 173 23.13 24.27 0.33
C ASP A 173 24.16 24.46 -0.78
N VAL A 174 24.40 25.70 -1.17
CA VAL A 174 25.31 26.04 -2.26
C VAL A 174 26.80 25.75 -1.97
N LYS A 175 27.14 25.55 -0.70
CA LYS A 175 28.53 25.25 -0.29
C LYS A 175 28.84 23.76 -0.36
N THR A 176 27.90 22.94 -0.01
CA THR A 176 28.06 21.48 0.12
C THR A 176 27.41 20.70 -1.01
N GLY A 177 26.44 21.31 -1.71
CA GLY A 177 25.58 20.65 -2.67
C GLY A 177 24.50 19.75 -2.04
N ALA A 178 24.36 19.77 -0.70
CA ALA A 178 23.37 18.97 -0.02
C ALA A 178 21.95 19.48 -0.29
N ILE A 179 21.04 18.60 -0.66
CA ILE A 179 19.62 18.91 -0.80
C ILE A 179 19.00 18.95 0.60
N LEU A 180 18.52 20.12 1.01
CA LEU A 180 17.91 20.37 2.31
C LEU A 180 16.39 20.20 2.27
N ALA A 181 15.76 20.49 1.13
CA ALA A 181 14.34 20.22 0.89
C ALA A 181 14.09 19.91 -0.58
N MET A 182 13.11 19.05 -0.81
CA MET A 182 12.63 18.70 -2.15
C MET A 182 11.11 18.43 -2.04
N ALA A 183 10.29 19.41 -2.39
CA ALA A 183 8.85 19.37 -2.33
C ALA A 183 8.24 19.24 -3.73
N SER A 184 7.21 18.43 -3.86
CA SER A 184 6.42 18.27 -5.08
C SER A 184 4.95 18.21 -4.70
N LYS A 185 4.10 18.95 -5.40
CA LYS A 185 2.65 19.00 -5.18
C LYS A 185 1.91 18.82 -6.52
N PRO A 186 0.76 18.15 -6.52
CA PRO A 186 0.13 17.46 -5.39
C PRO A 186 0.97 16.28 -4.88
N ASP A 187 0.73 15.92 -3.63
CA ASP A 187 1.38 14.79 -2.94
C ASP A 187 0.36 13.72 -2.53
N PHE A 188 0.84 12.68 -1.88
CA PHE A 188 0.05 11.55 -1.41
C PHE A 188 0.51 11.12 -0.01
N ASP A 189 -0.31 10.34 0.71
CA ASP A 189 0.13 9.71 1.96
C ASP A 189 0.80 8.36 1.67
N PRO A 190 2.10 8.19 1.98
CA PRO A 190 2.81 6.92 1.80
C PRO A 190 2.24 5.76 2.63
N ASN A 191 1.46 6.04 3.69
CA ASN A 191 0.78 5.02 4.47
C ASN A 191 -0.45 4.46 3.74
N ASP A 192 -1.08 5.26 2.85
CA ASP A 192 -2.23 4.88 2.03
C ASP A 192 -2.10 5.43 0.60
N PRO A 193 -1.12 4.95 -0.18
CA PRO A 193 -0.72 5.55 -1.45
C PRO A 193 -1.76 5.37 -2.57
N LEU A 194 -2.77 4.54 -2.36
CA LEU A 194 -3.88 4.32 -3.30
C LEU A 194 -5.12 5.17 -2.99
N ASN A 195 -5.08 5.95 -1.93
CA ASN A 195 -6.17 6.86 -1.57
C ASN A 195 -6.02 8.18 -2.31
N PHE A 196 -6.76 8.34 -3.38
CA PHE A 196 -6.74 9.53 -4.22
C PHE A 196 -7.78 10.58 -3.83
N THR A 197 -8.63 10.30 -2.83
CA THR A 197 -9.80 11.12 -2.46
C THR A 197 -9.47 12.60 -2.26
N ALA A 198 -8.34 12.90 -1.61
CA ALA A 198 -7.94 14.29 -1.35
C ALA A 198 -7.60 15.08 -2.63
N ASN A 199 -7.20 14.40 -3.70
CA ASN A 199 -6.75 15.00 -4.95
C ASN A 199 -7.66 14.62 -6.14
N GLU A 200 -8.74 13.88 -5.92
CA GLU A 200 -9.53 13.26 -6.97
C GLU A 200 -10.08 14.27 -7.99
N ALA A 201 -10.65 15.37 -7.52
CA ALA A 201 -11.19 16.41 -8.39
C ALA A 201 -10.10 17.01 -9.30
N TYR A 202 -8.95 17.33 -8.73
CA TYR A 202 -7.80 17.88 -9.45
C TYR A 202 -7.22 16.84 -10.44
N LEU A 203 -7.10 15.59 -10.03
CA LEU A 203 -6.59 14.53 -10.88
C LEU A 203 -7.51 14.24 -12.06
N ASN A 204 -8.82 14.27 -11.84
CA ASN A 204 -9.82 14.15 -12.89
C ASN A 204 -9.69 15.28 -13.90
N GLU A 205 -9.56 16.53 -13.42
CA GLU A 205 -9.38 17.70 -14.29
C GLU A 205 -8.13 17.56 -15.17
N LEU A 206 -6.99 17.17 -14.60
CA LEU A 206 -5.75 16.95 -15.35
C LEU A 206 -5.88 15.85 -16.41
N VAL A 207 -6.48 14.73 -16.05
CA VAL A 207 -6.65 13.60 -16.97
C VAL A 207 -7.56 13.98 -18.13
N HIS A 208 -8.63 14.75 -17.88
CA HIS A 208 -9.55 15.20 -18.91
C HIS A 208 -9.02 16.39 -19.75
N ALA A 209 -8.09 17.17 -19.21
CA ALA A 209 -7.44 18.25 -19.96
C ALA A 209 -6.48 17.72 -21.04
N GLU A 210 -5.86 16.54 -20.81
CA GLU A 210 -4.90 15.94 -21.76
C GLU A 210 -5.32 14.50 -22.16
N PRO A 211 -6.50 14.31 -22.75
CA PRO A 211 -7.06 12.98 -23.00
C PRO A 211 -6.24 12.15 -24.02
N GLU A 212 -5.53 12.80 -24.93
CA GLU A 212 -4.62 12.12 -25.86
C GLU A 212 -3.39 11.53 -25.15
N LEU A 213 -2.87 12.25 -24.14
CA LEU A 213 -1.71 11.81 -23.36
C LEU A 213 -2.06 10.57 -22.51
N TYR A 214 -3.25 10.56 -21.96
CA TYR A 214 -3.71 9.49 -21.06
C TYR A 214 -4.51 8.41 -21.76
N GLY A 215 -4.87 8.60 -23.05
CA GLY A 215 -5.56 7.59 -23.87
C GLY A 215 -6.95 7.21 -23.36
N ILE A 216 -7.65 8.14 -22.71
CA ILE A 216 -8.93 7.95 -22.00
C ILE A 216 -10.16 8.00 -22.92
N TYR A 217 -10.08 7.37 -24.07
CA TYR A 217 -11.21 7.31 -25.00
C TYR A 217 -11.86 5.94 -25.00
N LYS A 218 -13.17 5.92 -25.18
CA LYS A 218 -13.95 4.68 -25.33
C LYS A 218 -13.45 3.87 -26.52
N LYS A 219 -13.38 2.55 -26.32
CA LYS A 219 -13.01 1.59 -27.36
C LYS A 219 -14.10 0.54 -27.52
N ASP A 220 -14.28 0.09 -28.74
CA ASP A 220 -15.13 -1.06 -29.05
C ASP A 220 -14.45 -2.39 -28.68
N ALA A 221 -15.15 -3.51 -28.90
CA ALA A 221 -14.64 -4.85 -28.61
C ALA A 221 -13.39 -5.24 -29.42
N ASP A 222 -13.16 -4.58 -30.54
CA ASP A 222 -12.00 -4.81 -31.43
C ASP A 222 -10.83 -3.87 -31.11
N GLY A 223 -11.01 -2.94 -30.11
CA GLY A 223 -9.99 -2.01 -29.63
C GLY A 223 -9.91 -0.69 -30.43
N ASN A 224 -10.85 -0.42 -31.34
CA ASN A 224 -10.91 0.84 -32.07
C ASN A 224 -11.60 1.92 -31.23
N TYR A 225 -11.19 3.18 -31.42
CA TYR A 225 -11.84 4.30 -30.74
C TYR A 225 -13.26 4.51 -31.25
N ILE A 226 -14.20 4.67 -30.31
CA ILE A 226 -15.58 5.07 -30.61
C ILE A 226 -15.59 6.57 -30.85
N THR A 227 -16.23 7.00 -31.93
CA THR A 227 -16.34 8.42 -32.30
C THR A 227 -17.78 8.88 -32.31
N ASP A 228 -17.98 10.20 -32.11
CA ASP A 228 -19.27 10.86 -32.27
C ASP A 228 -19.65 11.04 -33.76
N GLU A 229 -20.79 11.64 -34.05
CA GLU A 229 -21.28 11.89 -35.41
C GLU A 229 -20.37 12.84 -36.23
N LEU A 230 -19.48 13.60 -35.55
CA LEU A 230 -18.52 14.51 -36.15
C LEU A 230 -17.14 13.89 -36.34
N GLY A 231 -16.96 12.62 -35.88
CA GLY A 231 -15.71 11.90 -35.96
C GLY A 231 -14.73 12.16 -34.80
N ASN A 232 -15.15 12.87 -33.74
CA ASN A 232 -14.32 13.07 -32.56
C ASN A 232 -14.37 11.84 -31.66
N LYS A 233 -13.26 11.48 -31.05
CA LYS A 233 -13.20 10.38 -30.08
C LYS A 233 -14.02 10.71 -28.83
N ILE A 234 -14.80 9.75 -28.34
CA ILE A 234 -15.63 9.91 -27.14
C ILE A 234 -14.81 9.57 -25.91
N LEU A 235 -14.84 10.46 -24.90
CA LEU A 235 -14.19 10.21 -23.61
C LEU A 235 -14.87 9.06 -22.86
N ASP A 236 -14.07 8.25 -22.15
CA ASP A 236 -14.54 7.16 -21.32
C ASP A 236 -14.66 7.61 -19.86
N GLU A 237 -15.77 8.23 -19.51
CA GLU A 237 -16.02 8.76 -18.16
C GLU A 237 -16.16 7.65 -17.09
N GLU A 238 -16.34 6.39 -17.49
CA GLU A 238 -16.47 5.24 -16.61
C GLU A 238 -15.16 4.46 -16.44
N ALA A 239 -14.08 4.88 -17.11
CA ALA A 239 -12.80 4.21 -17.03
C ALA A 239 -12.16 4.32 -15.63
N ASP A 240 -11.42 3.31 -15.24
CA ASP A 240 -10.56 3.36 -14.04
C ASP A 240 -9.30 4.18 -14.31
N TYR A 241 -9.28 5.41 -13.83
CA TYR A 241 -8.15 6.33 -13.97
C TYR A 241 -7.07 6.15 -12.90
N SER A 242 -7.20 5.19 -11.98
CA SER A 242 -6.27 4.99 -10.87
C SER A 242 -4.81 4.81 -11.31
N GLY A 243 -4.61 4.21 -12.48
CA GLY A 243 -3.30 4.07 -13.10
C GLY A 243 -2.63 5.41 -13.42
N TYR A 244 -3.39 6.35 -13.97
CA TYR A 244 -2.92 7.68 -14.32
C TYR A 244 -2.71 8.55 -13.08
N TYR A 245 -3.59 8.45 -12.08
CA TYR A 245 -3.44 9.12 -10.80
C TYR A 245 -2.13 8.74 -10.11
N ARG A 246 -1.79 7.45 -10.12
CA ARG A 246 -0.50 6.96 -9.61
C ARG A 246 0.68 7.62 -10.33
N ASP A 247 0.63 7.67 -11.65
CA ASP A 247 1.69 8.28 -12.45
C ASP A 247 1.82 9.79 -12.20
N ILE A 248 0.72 10.46 -11.92
CA ILE A 248 0.71 11.87 -11.60
C ILE A 248 1.27 12.13 -10.20
N LEU A 249 0.82 11.40 -9.18
CA LEU A 249 1.17 11.65 -7.77
C LEU A 249 2.51 11.06 -7.34
N TRP A 250 2.81 9.83 -7.75
CA TRP A 250 3.95 9.10 -7.19
C TRP A 250 5.28 9.50 -7.82
N LYS A 251 5.30 9.90 -9.07
CA LYS A 251 6.55 10.31 -9.73
C LYS A 251 7.07 11.61 -9.13
N ASN A 252 8.30 11.58 -8.65
CA ASN A 252 8.99 12.80 -8.27
C ASN A 252 9.21 13.67 -9.51
N LYS A 253 8.73 14.91 -9.49
CA LYS A 253 8.78 15.86 -10.61
C LYS A 253 9.92 16.86 -10.50
N THR A 254 10.73 16.74 -9.45
CA THR A 254 11.91 17.60 -9.23
C THR A 254 13.18 17.02 -9.84
N ILE A 255 13.12 15.78 -10.29
CA ILE A 255 14.22 15.06 -10.96
C ILE A 255 13.74 14.31 -12.18
#